data_c5399cce3708286e25f2d9be739191db
#
_entry.id   c5399cce3708286e25f2d9be739191db
#
_cell.length_a   1.000
_cell.length_b   1.000
_cell.length_c   1.000
_cell.angle_alpha   90.00
_cell.angle_beta   90.00
_cell.angle_gamma   90.00
#
_symmetry.space_group_name_H-M   'P 1'
#
loop_
_entity.id
_entity.type
_entity.pdbx_description
1 polymer ?
#
loop_
_entity_poly.entity_id
_entity_poly.type
_entity_poly.pdbx_seq_one_letter_code
_entity_poly.pdbx_strand_id
1 'polypeptide(L)'
;MEPRTPSESDPHHCHTPRFDSGNPLAENNIRRALWLTAVMMVIEIVGGWWFNSMAVLADGWHMSSHALALGLSVFAYAFGTWKIEVLGSYTSAIFLLGIAALMTFQSVERLFRPQPIRYDEAIAIAIVGLLVNLVCAWWLRGSHTHSHDGADAHAHEHVHTHADMNVRSAYLHVLADAATSVFAIVALFGGLLWGAVWLDPVMGLAGAVLVSVWAIGLLRDSGRILLDAEMDSPVVAEIREVLERGSVPARITDLHVWRVAREKYAVVVSVTTPSSENSEYFRRALLIHEELAHVTVDVERVPGESHTALS
;
A
#
# COMPACT_ATOMS: atom_id res chain seq x y z
N MET A 1 -33.83 -57.12 -1.12
CA MET A 1 -33.95 -55.97 -0.17
C MET A 1 -32.55 -55.57 0.17
N GLU A 2 -31.95 -54.68 -0.70
CA GLU A 2 -30.59 -54.20 -0.51
C GLU A 2 -30.59 -52.94 0.34
N PRO A 3 -29.67 -52.77 1.28
CA PRO A 3 -29.58 -51.58 2.09
C PRO A 3 -28.97 -50.43 1.31
N ARG A 4 -29.68 -49.30 1.23
CA ARG A 4 -29.19 -48.02 0.71
C ARG A 4 -28.04 -47.53 1.56
N THR A 5 -26.88 -47.33 0.94
CA THR A 5 -25.77 -46.58 1.55
C THR A 5 -26.15 -45.11 1.76
N PRO A 6 -25.73 -44.47 2.87
CA PRO A 6 -25.98 -43.06 3.10
C PRO A 6 -25.13 -42.25 2.11
N SER A 7 -25.73 -41.24 1.47
CA SER A 7 -25.08 -40.25 0.64
C SER A 7 -24.02 -39.50 1.46
N GLU A 8 -22.83 -39.56 0.98
CA GLU A 8 -21.68 -38.79 1.43
C GLU A 8 -22.03 -37.29 1.42
N SER A 9 -22.15 -36.72 2.62
CA SER A 9 -22.34 -35.29 2.82
C SER A 9 -21.08 -34.56 2.33
N ASP A 10 -21.28 -33.70 1.38
CA ASP A 10 -20.30 -32.78 0.78
C ASP A 10 -19.52 -32.07 1.90
N PRO A 11 -18.19 -32.21 1.96
CA PRO A 11 -17.40 -31.45 2.93
C PRO A 11 -17.43 -29.98 2.53
N HIS A 12 -17.86 -29.14 3.43
CA HIS A 12 -17.74 -27.70 3.33
C HIS A 12 -16.30 -27.33 2.92
N HIS A 13 -16.12 -26.95 1.68
CA HIS A 13 -14.87 -26.42 1.19
C HIS A 13 -14.60 -25.08 1.88
N CYS A 14 -13.98 -25.12 3.04
CA CYS A 14 -13.25 -23.99 3.60
C CYS A 14 -12.05 -23.73 2.68
N HIS A 15 -12.26 -22.98 1.61
CA HIS A 15 -11.15 -22.46 0.84
C HIS A 15 -10.43 -21.43 1.72
N THR A 16 -9.29 -21.82 2.29
CA THR A 16 -8.26 -20.84 2.67
C THR A 16 -7.52 -20.48 1.39
N PRO A 17 -7.83 -19.35 0.76
CA PRO A 17 -7.13 -18.94 -0.45
C PRO A 17 -5.68 -18.60 -0.09
N ARG A 18 -4.74 -19.42 -0.52
CA ARG A 18 -3.32 -19.05 -0.54
C ARG A 18 -3.09 -18.21 -1.78
N PHE A 19 -3.02 -16.90 -1.62
CA PHE A 19 -2.86 -15.92 -2.70
C PHE A 19 -1.38 -15.65 -3.07
N ASP A 20 -0.43 -16.51 -2.70
CA ASP A 20 0.98 -16.26 -2.93
C ASP A 20 1.67 -17.49 -3.53
N SER A 21 1.84 -17.48 -4.85
CA SER A 21 2.83 -18.31 -5.57
C SER A 21 4.03 -17.39 -5.90
N GLY A 22 4.71 -16.87 -4.86
CA GLY A 22 5.84 -15.96 -5.00
C GLY A 22 7.05 -16.66 -5.64
N ASN A 23 7.74 -15.96 -6.52
CA ASN A 23 9.03 -16.37 -7.07
C ASN A 23 10.08 -16.33 -5.92
N PRO A 24 10.65 -17.49 -5.47
CA PRO A 24 11.53 -17.55 -4.30
C PRO A 24 12.86 -16.78 -4.48
N LEU A 25 13.28 -16.51 -5.71
CA LEU A 25 14.47 -15.68 -5.99
C LEU A 25 14.18 -14.20 -5.79
N ALA A 26 12.99 -13.73 -6.19
CA ALA A 26 12.55 -12.35 -5.97
C ALA A 26 12.38 -12.09 -4.47
N GLU A 27 11.81 -13.02 -3.72
CA GLU A 27 11.62 -12.94 -2.26
C GLU A 27 12.95 -12.78 -1.51
N ASN A 28 13.98 -13.56 -1.87
CA ASN A 28 15.29 -13.46 -1.25
C ASN A 28 15.97 -12.11 -1.52
N ASN A 29 15.84 -11.56 -2.71
CA ASN A 29 16.41 -10.27 -3.07
C ASN A 29 15.69 -9.13 -2.34
N ILE A 30 14.38 -9.17 -2.25
CA ILE A 30 13.57 -8.20 -1.49
C ILE A 30 13.95 -8.26 -0.01
N ARG A 31 14.09 -9.45 0.58
CA ARG A 31 14.47 -9.62 1.98
C ARG A 31 15.87 -9.09 2.28
N ARG A 32 16.85 -9.30 1.37
CA ARG A 32 18.22 -8.76 1.51
C ARG A 32 18.22 -7.23 1.40
N ALA A 33 17.52 -6.68 0.41
CA ALA A 33 17.38 -5.24 0.26
C ALA A 33 16.77 -4.62 1.52
N LEU A 34 15.71 -5.20 2.06
CA LEU A 34 15.06 -4.79 3.30
C LEU A 34 16.00 -4.73 4.50
N TRP A 35 16.77 -5.80 4.74
CA TRP A 35 17.73 -5.84 5.84
C TRP A 35 18.83 -4.80 5.66
N LEU A 36 19.35 -4.65 4.43
CA LEU A 36 20.39 -3.67 4.13
C LEU A 36 19.88 -2.24 4.35
N THR A 37 18.68 -1.93 3.85
CA THR A 37 18.02 -0.63 4.05
C THR A 37 17.74 -0.36 5.54
N ALA A 38 17.26 -1.35 6.30
CA ALA A 38 16.99 -1.19 7.74
C ALA A 38 18.28 -0.93 8.54
N VAL A 39 19.38 -1.60 8.22
CA VAL A 39 20.67 -1.35 8.86
C VAL A 39 21.17 0.05 8.52
N MET A 40 21.09 0.46 7.25
CA MET A 40 21.51 1.79 6.81
C MET A 40 20.71 2.89 7.46
N MET A 41 19.39 2.74 7.53
CA MET A 41 18.49 3.64 8.26
C MET A 41 18.96 3.89 9.69
N VAL A 42 19.31 2.83 10.44
CA VAL A 42 19.80 2.98 11.82
C VAL A 42 21.13 3.74 11.84
N ILE A 43 22.04 3.46 10.91
CA ILE A 43 23.31 4.16 10.79
C ILE A 43 23.10 5.65 10.49
N GLU A 44 22.19 5.99 9.61
CA GLU A 44 21.86 7.38 9.24
C GLU A 44 21.20 8.14 10.39
N ILE A 45 20.25 7.53 11.10
CA ILE A 45 19.60 8.17 12.24
C ILE A 45 20.62 8.42 13.36
N VAL A 46 21.39 7.40 13.73
CA VAL A 46 22.40 7.53 14.79
C VAL A 46 23.51 8.48 14.36
N GLY A 47 24.01 8.36 13.14
CA GLY A 47 25.07 9.21 12.62
C GLY A 47 24.62 10.65 12.41
N GLY A 48 23.44 10.89 11.86
CA GLY A 48 22.87 12.23 11.70
C GLY A 48 22.72 12.95 13.06
N TRP A 49 22.26 12.22 14.07
CA TRP A 49 22.17 12.75 15.43
C TRP A 49 23.57 13.00 16.03
N TRP A 50 24.50 12.05 15.90
CA TRP A 50 25.84 12.14 16.50
C TRP A 50 26.74 13.18 15.84
N PHE A 51 26.59 13.36 14.51
CA PHE A 51 27.39 14.32 13.73
C PHE A 51 26.69 15.65 13.51
N ASN A 52 25.52 15.84 14.13
CA ASN A 52 24.71 17.06 14.05
C ASN A 52 24.29 17.44 12.63
N SER A 53 24.01 16.48 11.74
CA SER A 53 23.49 16.75 10.40
C SER A 53 21.99 16.50 10.34
N MET A 54 21.21 17.54 10.03
CA MET A 54 19.77 17.43 9.84
C MET A 54 19.44 16.78 8.49
N ALA A 55 20.28 16.95 7.48
CA ALA A 55 20.10 16.33 6.18
C ALA A 55 20.23 14.80 6.26
N VAL A 56 21.26 14.28 6.92
CA VAL A 56 21.46 12.83 7.15
C VAL A 56 20.34 12.27 8.03
N LEU A 57 19.97 13.00 9.07
CA LEU A 57 18.90 12.60 9.97
C LEU A 57 17.55 12.52 9.25
N ALA A 58 17.27 13.46 8.33
CA ALA A 58 16.07 13.46 7.51
C ALA A 58 16.01 12.25 6.58
N ASP A 59 17.12 11.89 5.95
CA ASP A 59 17.23 10.73 5.07
C ASP A 59 16.94 9.43 5.83
N GLY A 60 17.58 9.24 6.99
CA GLY A 60 17.33 8.08 7.85
C GLY A 60 15.87 7.97 8.35
N TRP A 61 15.26 9.08 8.75
CA TRP A 61 13.85 9.07 9.18
C TRP A 61 12.88 8.83 8.03
N HIS A 62 13.17 9.32 6.83
CA HIS A 62 12.39 9.01 5.64
C HIS A 62 12.37 7.48 5.39
N MET A 63 13.52 6.83 5.45
CA MET A 63 13.63 5.37 5.31
C MET A 63 12.92 4.60 6.44
N SER A 64 12.78 5.18 7.64
CA SER A 64 12.11 4.50 8.76
C SER A 64 10.63 4.23 8.51
N SER A 65 9.96 5.04 7.70
CA SER A 65 8.55 4.85 7.33
C SER A 65 8.31 3.50 6.65
N HIS A 66 9.26 3.07 5.83
CA HIS A 66 9.19 1.83 5.07
C HIS A 66 9.53 0.61 5.92
N ALA A 67 10.56 0.72 6.77
CA ALA A 67 10.92 -0.34 7.71
C ALA A 67 9.78 -0.64 8.69
N LEU A 68 9.07 0.38 9.17
CA LEU A 68 7.90 0.23 10.04
C LEU A 68 6.73 -0.42 9.30
N ALA A 69 6.39 0.03 8.08
CA ALA A 69 5.30 -0.54 7.30
C ALA A 69 5.52 -2.03 7.02
N LEU A 70 6.76 -2.40 6.66
CA LEU A 70 7.13 -3.79 6.36
C LEU A 70 7.21 -4.66 7.63
N GLY A 71 7.74 -4.13 8.72
CA GLY A 71 7.78 -4.81 10.01
C GLY A 71 6.39 -5.14 10.53
N LEU A 72 5.44 -4.22 10.36
CA LEU A 72 4.04 -4.40 10.74
C LEU A 72 3.31 -5.39 9.84
N SER A 73 3.62 -5.45 8.54
CA SER A 73 3.09 -6.48 7.64
C SER A 73 3.49 -7.88 8.09
N VAL A 74 4.76 -8.07 8.49
CA VAL A 74 5.25 -9.34 9.03
C VAL A 74 4.55 -9.70 10.36
N PHE A 75 4.35 -8.71 11.22
CA PHE A 75 3.66 -8.88 12.50
C PHE A 75 2.18 -9.22 12.30
N ALA A 76 1.48 -8.54 11.37
CA ALA A 76 0.09 -8.80 11.05
C ALA A 76 -0.14 -10.21 10.50
N TYR A 77 0.82 -10.71 9.70
CA TYR A 77 0.79 -12.09 9.20
C TYR A 77 0.79 -13.12 10.34
N ALA A 78 1.54 -12.86 11.42
CA ALA A 78 1.58 -13.73 12.59
C ALA A 78 0.26 -13.77 13.39
N PHE A 79 -0.56 -12.72 13.32
CA PHE A 79 -1.85 -12.61 14.04
C PHE A 79 -3.07 -12.95 13.19
N GLY A 80 -2.91 -13.25 11.90
CA GLY A 80 -3.96 -13.75 11.02
C GLY A 80 -5.09 -12.77 10.68
N THR A 81 -4.92 -11.47 10.98
CA THR A 81 -5.88 -10.42 10.61
C THR A 81 -5.19 -9.24 9.93
N TRP A 82 -5.54 -9.00 8.68
CA TRP A 82 -5.00 -7.89 7.91
C TRP A 82 -5.33 -6.50 8.51
N LYS A 83 -6.42 -6.36 9.27
CA LYS A 83 -6.76 -5.11 9.97
C LYS A 83 -5.70 -4.70 11.01
N ILE A 84 -4.93 -5.63 11.56
CA ILE A 84 -3.78 -5.33 12.43
C ILE A 84 -2.67 -4.63 11.64
N GLU A 85 -2.42 -5.05 10.41
CA GLU A 85 -1.47 -4.37 9.51
C GLU A 85 -1.90 -2.91 9.25
N VAL A 86 -3.18 -2.69 9.00
CA VAL A 86 -3.74 -1.35 8.77
C VAL A 86 -3.65 -0.48 10.03
N LEU A 87 -3.98 -1.03 11.19
CA LEU A 87 -3.84 -0.33 12.48
C LEU A 87 -2.38 0.03 12.77
N GLY A 88 -1.47 -0.87 12.46
CA GLY A 88 -0.05 -0.61 12.57
C GLY A 88 0.42 0.50 11.64
N SER A 89 -0.02 0.51 10.39
CA SER A 89 0.26 1.58 9.43
C SER A 89 -0.27 2.93 9.90
N TYR A 90 -1.48 2.96 10.45
CA TYR A 90 -2.09 4.14 11.05
C TYR A 90 -1.26 4.68 12.22
N THR A 91 -0.84 3.80 13.13
CA THR A 91 0.01 4.17 14.29
C THR A 91 1.37 4.68 13.84
N SER A 92 1.99 4.01 12.86
CA SER A 92 3.27 4.47 12.29
C SER A 92 3.17 5.85 11.67
N ALA A 93 2.07 6.16 10.98
CA ALA A 93 1.85 7.49 10.41
C ALA A 93 1.79 8.58 11.48
N ILE A 94 1.16 8.32 12.63
CA ILE A 94 1.14 9.26 13.77
C ILE A 94 2.56 9.49 14.30
N PHE A 95 3.36 8.42 14.47
CA PHE A 95 4.76 8.54 14.90
C PHE A 95 5.58 9.35 13.92
N LEU A 96 5.43 9.11 12.61
CA LEU A 96 6.14 9.86 11.57
C LEU A 96 5.79 11.35 11.57
N LEU A 97 4.52 11.71 11.81
CA LEU A 97 4.12 13.12 11.97
C LEU A 97 4.78 13.75 13.19
N GLY A 98 4.86 13.02 14.31
CA GLY A 98 5.58 13.47 15.50
C GLY A 98 7.07 13.72 15.23
N ILE A 99 7.73 12.79 14.52
CA ILE A 99 9.13 12.92 14.09
C ILE A 99 9.31 14.12 13.15
N ALA A 100 8.46 14.27 12.14
CA ALA A 100 8.51 15.38 11.20
C ALA A 100 8.34 16.74 11.90
N ALA A 101 7.45 16.83 12.90
CA ALA A 101 7.30 18.01 13.72
C ALA A 101 8.58 18.31 14.55
N LEU A 102 9.18 17.29 15.14
CA LEU A 102 10.43 17.42 15.88
C LEU A 102 11.58 17.87 14.97
N MET A 103 11.71 17.27 13.78
CA MET A 103 12.71 17.66 12.77
C MET A 103 12.50 19.10 12.30
N THR A 104 11.25 19.50 12.07
CA THR A 104 10.93 20.88 11.72
C THR A 104 11.37 21.85 12.81
N PHE A 105 11.07 21.54 14.07
CA PHE A 105 11.46 22.37 15.21
C PHE A 105 13.01 22.46 15.31
N GLN A 106 13.72 21.35 15.25
CA GLN A 106 15.19 21.34 15.34
C GLN A 106 15.85 22.05 14.16
N SER A 107 15.34 21.87 12.95
CA SER A 107 15.86 22.52 11.75
C SER A 107 15.66 24.04 11.81
N VAL A 108 14.50 24.50 12.24
CA VAL A 108 14.23 25.94 12.46
C VAL A 108 15.15 26.50 13.56
N GLU A 109 15.31 25.77 14.67
CA GLU A 109 16.23 26.21 15.73
C GLU A 109 17.67 26.36 15.20
N ARG A 110 18.17 25.41 14.38
CA ARG A 110 19.52 25.46 13.80
C ARG A 110 19.70 26.57 12.77
N LEU A 111 18.66 27.01 12.09
CA LEU A 111 18.72 28.21 11.23
C LEU A 111 19.04 29.47 12.04
N PHE A 112 18.49 29.61 13.25
CA PHE A 112 18.72 30.76 14.14
C PHE A 112 19.93 30.59 15.07
N ARG A 113 20.28 29.34 15.39
CA ARG A 113 21.39 28.98 16.27
C ARG A 113 22.21 27.84 15.65
N PRO A 114 23.07 28.17 14.67
CA PRO A 114 23.86 27.15 13.96
C PRO A 114 24.69 26.32 14.92
N GLN A 115 24.60 25.00 14.80
CA GLN A 115 25.42 24.06 15.56
C GLN A 115 26.59 23.58 14.67
N PRO A 116 27.75 23.28 15.25
CA PRO A 116 28.87 22.74 14.50
C PRO A 116 28.51 21.34 13.94
N ILE A 117 28.63 21.20 12.63
CA ILE A 117 28.41 19.95 11.91
C ILE A 117 29.76 19.28 11.66
N ARG A 118 29.82 17.98 11.86
CA ARG A 118 30.97 17.14 11.50
C ARG A 118 30.81 16.68 10.06
N TYR A 119 31.18 17.54 9.12
CA TYR A 119 30.92 17.35 7.69
C TYR A 119 31.57 16.08 7.13
N ASP A 120 32.82 15.78 7.49
CA ASP A 120 33.56 14.64 6.92
C ASP A 120 32.85 13.32 7.22
N GLU A 121 32.40 13.13 8.48
CA GLU A 121 31.70 11.92 8.88
C GLU A 121 30.25 11.88 8.38
N ALA A 122 29.57 13.02 8.37
CA ALA A 122 28.20 13.11 7.84
C ALA A 122 28.16 12.81 6.33
N ILE A 123 29.10 13.35 5.56
CA ILE A 123 29.25 13.08 4.12
C ILE A 123 29.59 11.60 3.89
N ALA A 124 30.47 11.02 4.70
CA ALA A 124 30.82 9.59 4.57
C ALA A 124 29.58 8.69 4.75
N ILE A 125 28.74 8.97 5.75
CA ILE A 125 27.48 8.23 5.96
C ILE A 125 26.52 8.44 4.79
N ALA A 126 26.30 9.66 4.35
CA ALA A 126 25.41 9.96 3.23
C ALA A 126 25.84 9.29 1.92
N ILE A 127 27.17 9.21 1.66
CA ILE A 127 27.71 8.48 0.51
C ILE A 127 27.44 6.97 0.64
N VAL A 128 27.65 6.40 1.82
CA VAL A 128 27.35 4.98 2.05
C VAL A 128 25.86 4.71 1.88
N GLY A 129 24.97 5.58 2.39
CA GLY A 129 23.53 5.48 2.18
C GLY A 129 23.13 5.50 0.70
N LEU A 130 23.68 6.43 -0.06
CA LEU A 130 23.48 6.49 -1.51
C LEU A 130 23.92 5.19 -2.20
N LEU A 131 25.10 4.65 -1.83
CA LEU A 131 25.58 3.39 -2.42
C LEU A 131 24.68 2.22 -2.07
N VAL A 132 24.18 2.15 -0.85
CA VAL A 132 23.21 1.13 -0.42
C VAL A 132 21.93 1.24 -1.24
N ASN A 133 21.38 2.44 -1.41
CA ASN A 133 20.17 2.66 -2.22
C ASN A 133 20.39 2.26 -3.69
N LEU A 134 21.54 2.57 -4.27
CA LEU A 134 21.89 2.14 -5.63
C LEU A 134 22.02 0.61 -5.75
N VAL A 135 22.62 -0.06 -4.78
CA VAL A 135 22.70 -1.53 -4.74
C VAL A 135 21.31 -2.15 -4.63
N CYS A 136 20.44 -1.62 -3.77
CA CYS A 136 19.05 -2.07 -3.65
C CYS A 136 18.29 -1.88 -4.97
N ALA A 137 18.43 -0.72 -5.62
CA ALA A 137 17.84 -0.47 -6.93
C ALA A 137 18.32 -1.47 -8.00
N TRP A 138 19.61 -1.79 -8.00
CA TRP A 138 20.19 -2.77 -8.92
C TRP A 138 19.66 -4.19 -8.67
N TRP A 139 19.54 -4.62 -7.42
CA TRP A 139 18.95 -5.92 -7.08
C TRP A 139 17.49 -6.03 -7.50
N LEU A 140 16.72 -4.96 -7.30
CA LEU A 140 15.30 -4.92 -7.70
C LEU A 140 15.14 -4.91 -9.22
N ARG A 141 16.03 -4.22 -9.95
CA ARG A 141 16.03 -4.21 -11.42
C ARG A 141 16.28 -5.58 -12.04
N GLY A 142 17.15 -6.41 -11.43
CA GLY A 142 17.46 -7.75 -11.92
C GLY A 142 16.29 -8.75 -11.87
N SER A 143 15.23 -8.42 -11.13
CA SER A 143 14.03 -9.26 -11.03
C SER A 143 13.13 -9.19 -12.27
N HIS A 144 13.36 -8.25 -13.21
CA HIS A 144 12.57 -8.05 -14.42
C HIS A 144 13.07 -8.81 -15.68
N THR A 145 14.24 -9.45 -15.65
CA THR A 145 14.92 -9.89 -16.88
C THR A 145 14.77 -11.36 -17.26
N HIS A 146 13.87 -12.13 -16.64
CA HIS A 146 13.70 -13.53 -17.01
C HIS A 146 12.26 -13.90 -17.36
N SER A 147 11.74 -13.34 -18.47
CA SER A 147 10.53 -13.85 -19.14
C SER A 147 10.56 -13.57 -20.64
N HIS A 148 11.68 -13.86 -21.32
CA HIS A 148 11.72 -14.02 -22.77
C HIS A 148 12.65 -15.17 -23.10
N ASP A 149 12.09 -16.38 -23.14
CA ASP A 149 12.37 -17.42 -24.12
C ASP A 149 11.37 -18.56 -23.93
N GLY A 150 10.56 -18.80 -24.94
CA GLY A 150 9.65 -19.95 -25.01
C GLY A 150 8.38 -19.58 -25.74
N ALA A 151 8.44 -19.68 -27.09
CA ALA A 151 7.26 -19.66 -27.92
C ALA A 151 6.29 -20.76 -27.49
N ASP A 152 5.04 -20.39 -27.14
CA ASP A 152 3.86 -21.07 -27.62
C ASP A 152 2.62 -20.20 -27.28
N ALA A 153 1.85 -19.94 -28.34
CA ALA A 153 0.68 -19.11 -28.35
C ALA A 153 -0.50 -19.81 -27.65
N HIS A 154 -1.30 -19.00 -27.02
CA HIS A 154 -2.71 -19.07 -26.65
C HIS A 154 -3.05 -19.10 -25.15
N ALA A 155 -3.83 -18.05 -24.80
CA ALA A 155 -4.78 -17.92 -23.70
C ALA A 155 -4.24 -17.50 -22.32
N HIS A 156 -4.80 -16.38 -21.89
CA HIS A 156 -4.90 -15.78 -20.55
C HIS A 156 -3.94 -14.63 -20.21
N GLU A 157 -4.31 -13.45 -20.72
CA GLU A 157 -3.60 -12.16 -20.63
C GLU A 157 -3.93 -11.34 -19.35
N HIS A 158 -4.32 -11.95 -18.23
CA HIS A 158 -4.75 -11.16 -17.06
C HIS A 158 -3.97 -11.36 -15.75
N VAL A 159 -2.95 -12.23 -15.68
CA VAL A 159 -2.28 -12.52 -14.39
C VAL A 159 -0.95 -11.79 -14.19
N HIS A 160 -0.36 -11.17 -15.22
CA HIS A 160 1.00 -10.60 -15.14
C HIS A 160 1.10 -9.12 -14.75
N THR A 161 0.00 -8.36 -14.70
CA THR A 161 0.02 -6.92 -14.48
C THR A 161 0.29 -6.51 -13.03
N HIS A 162 -0.07 -7.31 -12.03
CA HIS A 162 0.03 -6.93 -10.61
C HIS A 162 1.44 -7.12 -10.03
N ALA A 163 2.18 -8.14 -10.44
CA ALA A 163 3.56 -8.36 -9.99
C ALA A 163 4.50 -7.26 -10.53
N ASP A 164 4.31 -6.82 -11.78
CA ASP A 164 5.10 -5.78 -12.41
C ASP A 164 4.87 -4.39 -11.78
N MET A 165 3.65 -4.08 -11.34
CA MET A 165 3.35 -2.80 -10.67
C MET A 165 4.01 -2.69 -9.29
N ASN A 166 4.07 -3.78 -8.52
CA ASN A 166 4.69 -3.80 -7.19
C ASN A 166 6.21 -3.58 -7.28
N VAL A 167 6.89 -4.24 -8.23
CA VAL A 167 8.34 -4.09 -8.42
C VAL A 167 8.67 -2.71 -8.98
N ARG A 168 7.85 -2.17 -9.89
CA ARG A 168 8.00 -0.81 -10.42
C ARG A 168 7.83 0.24 -9.31
N SER A 169 6.86 0.07 -8.44
CA SER A 169 6.66 0.94 -7.29
C SER A 169 7.86 0.91 -6.35
N ALA A 170 8.38 -0.28 -6.01
CA ALA A 170 9.56 -0.43 -5.17
C ALA A 170 10.82 0.19 -5.83
N TYR A 171 11.00 0.03 -7.13
CA TYR A 171 12.11 0.64 -7.86
C TYR A 171 12.06 2.18 -7.86
N LEU A 172 10.88 2.75 -8.15
CA LEU A 172 10.68 4.21 -8.12
C LEU A 172 10.91 4.78 -6.73
N HIS A 173 10.54 4.01 -5.70
CA HIS A 173 10.76 4.36 -4.32
C HIS A 173 12.27 4.44 -3.99
N VAL A 174 13.03 3.38 -4.27
CA VAL A 174 14.49 3.36 -4.03
C VAL A 174 15.21 4.44 -4.85
N LEU A 175 14.70 4.79 -6.02
CA LEU A 175 15.23 5.89 -6.81
C LEU A 175 14.96 7.25 -6.16
N ALA A 176 13.81 7.43 -5.53
CA ALA A 176 13.49 8.63 -4.75
C ALA A 176 14.41 8.75 -3.52
N ASP A 177 14.67 7.63 -2.82
CA ASP A 177 15.62 7.60 -1.69
C ASP A 177 17.05 7.95 -2.14
N ALA A 178 17.49 7.45 -3.30
CA ALA A 178 18.77 7.84 -3.86
C ALA A 178 18.85 9.35 -4.20
N ALA A 179 17.75 9.94 -4.65
CA ALA A 179 17.69 11.38 -4.92
C ALA A 179 17.77 12.20 -3.63
N THR A 180 17.10 11.80 -2.55
CA THR A 180 17.19 12.50 -1.25
C THR A 180 18.60 12.43 -0.68
N SER A 181 19.28 11.27 -0.77
CA SER A 181 20.68 11.12 -0.37
C SER A 181 21.62 12.02 -1.20
N VAL A 182 21.41 12.16 -2.52
CA VAL A 182 22.18 13.10 -3.34
C VAL A 182 21.99 14.54 -2.89
N PHE A 183 20.77 14.97 -2.59
CA PHE A 183 20.50 16.30 -2.09
C PHE A 183 21.14 16.56 -0.73
N ALA A 184 21.13 15.57 0.18
CA ALA A 184 21.81 15.65 1.46
C ALA A 184 23.34 15.82 1.27
N ILE A 185 23.94 15.05 0.38
CA ILE A 185 25.38 15.16 0.06
C ILE A 185 25.70 16.56 -0.52
N VAL A 186 24.90 17.06 -1.47
CA VAL A 186 25.09 18.38 -2.04
C VAL A 186 25.01 19.49 -0.98
N ALA A 187 24.04 19.38 -0.05
CA ALA A 187 23.92 20.35 1.05
C ALA A 187 25.12 20.32 2.00
N LEU A 188 25.60 19.13 2.36
CA LEU A 188 26.77 18.97 3.22
C LEU A 188 28.05 19.49 2.56
N PHE A 189 28.29 19.18 1.27
CA PHE A 189 29.43 19.76 0.54
C PHE A 189 29.28 21.28 0.40
N GLY A 190 28.08 21.80 0.21
CA GLY A 190 27.83 23.24 0.20
C GLY A 190 28.19 23.90 1.53
N GLY A 191 27.89 23.25 2.65
CA GLY A 191 28.31 23.69 3.98
C GLY A 191 29.82 23.62 4.17
N LEU A 192 30.46 22.54 3.75
CA LEU A 192 31.89 22.31 3.90
C LEU A 192 32.74 23.28 3.04
N LEU A 193 32.40 23.44 1.74
CA LEU A 193 33.24 24.15 0.78
C LEU A 193 32.96 25.68 0.76
N TRP A 194 31.71 26.07 0.96
CA TRP A 194 31.28 27.48 0.85
C TRP A 194 30.82 28.09 2.18
N GLY A 195 30.90 27.32 3.26
CA GLY A 195 30.43 27.81 4.57
C GLY A 195 28.90 28.01 4.63
N ALA A 196 28.15 27.41 3.70
CA ALA A 196 26.68 27.55 3.65
C ALA A 196 25.99 26.63 4.68
N VAL A 197 26.26 26.88 5.97
CA VAL A 197 25.78 26.09 7.10
C VAL A 197 24.26 25.96 7.16
N TRP A 198 23.54 26.91 6.55
CA TRP A 198 22.08 26.93 6.48
C TRP A 198 21.47 25.85 5.54
N LEU A 199 22.29 25.29 4.63
CA LEU A 199 21.81 24.26 3.68
C LEU A 199 21.38 22.98 4.40
N ASP A 200 22.12 22.53 5.41
CA ASP A 200 21.80 21.32 6.16
C ASP A 200 20.43 21.41 6.87
N PRO A 201 20.11 22.44 7.67
CA PRO A 201 18.77 22.57 8.25
C PRO A 201 17.67 22.82 7.21
N VAL A 202 17.95 23.45 6.07
CA VAL A 202 16.98 23.58 4.97
C VAL A 202 16.65 22.21 4.39
N MET A 203 17.65 21.35 4.20
CA MET A 203 17.41 19.96 3.78
C MET A 203 16.65 19.17 4.84
N GLY A 204 16.92 19.39 6.13
CA GLY A 204 16.11 18.84 7.21
C GLY A 204 14.63 19.25 7.15
N LEU A 205 14.35 20.52 6.84
CA LEU A 205 12.98 21.01 6.61
C LEU A 205 12.33 20.36 5.38
N ALA A 206 13.06 20.26 4.28
CA ALA A 206 12.57 19.61 3.06
C ALA A 206 12.21 18.14 3.32
N GLY A 207 13.08 17.41 4.06
CA GLY A 207 12.80 16.05 4.49
C GLY A 207 11.59 15.94 5.42
N ALA A 208 11.46 16.86 6.38
CA ALA A 208 10.31 16.90 7.28
C ALA A 208 8.97 17.11 6.52
N VAL A 209 8.98 17.99 5.51
CA VAL A 209 7.80 18.20 4.63
C VAL A 209 7.49 16.93 3.85
N LEU A 210 8.49 16.28 3.26
CA LEU A 210 8.32 15.05 2.50
C LEU A 210 7.72 13.94 3.38
N VAL A 211 8.30 13.71 4.56
CA VAL A 211 7.80 12.72 5.54
C VAL A 211 6.37 13.05 5.98
N SER A 212 6.05 14.35 6.20
CA SER A 212 4.71 14.78 6.58
C SER A 212 3.68 14.49 5.50
N VAL A 213 3.98 14.76 4.23
CA VAL A 213 3.07 14.50 3.10
C VAL A 213 2.75 13.01 3.02
N TRP A 214 3.76 12.16 3.15
CA TRP A 214 3.58 10.71 3.10
C TRP A 214 2.83 10.17 4.31
N ALA A 215 3.16 10.65 5.50
CA ALA A 215 2.48 10.25 6.74
C ALA A 215 1.00 10.65 6.72
N ILE A 216 0.66 11.83 6.19
CA ILE A 216 -0.74 12.26 6.05
C ILE A 216 -1.48 11.37 5.03
N GLY A 217 -0.84 11.00 3.91
CA GLY A 217 -1.39 10.06 2.94
C GLY A 217 -1.69 8.72 3.61
N LEU A 218 -0.68 8.13 4.26
CA LEU A 218 -0.79 6.85 4.97
C LEU A 218 -1.87 6.89 6.08
N LEU A 219 -1.96 8.00 6.81
CA LEU A 219 -2.97 8.19 7.86
C LEU A 219 -4.39 8.22 7.29
N ARG A 220 -4.59 8.91 6.15
CA ARG A 220 -5.89 8.97 5.48
C ARG A 220 -6.30 7.62 4.92
N ASP A 221 -5.40 6.94 4.22
CA ASP A 221 -5.68 5.65 3.59
C ASP A 221 -5.97 4.57 4.63
N SER A 222 -5.12 4.47 5.66
CA SER A 222 -5.33 3.54 6.78
C SER A 222 -6.59 3.88 7.58
N GLY A 223 -6.85 5.18 7.80
CA GLY A 223 -8.03 5.65 8.52
C GLY A 223 -9.33 5.32 7.78
N ARG A 224 -9.37 5.48 6.46
CA ARG A 224 -10.53 5.10 5.62
C ARG A 224 -10.85 3.61 5.74
N ILE A 225 -9.82 2.77 5.66
CA ILE A 225 -9.98 1.32 5.80
C ILE A 225 -10.47 0.94 7.21
N LEU A 226 -9.91 1.55 8.26
CA LEU A 226 -10.31 1.27 9.64
C LEU A 226 -11.73 1.71 9.97
N LEU A 227 -12.20 2.78 9.33
CA LEU A 227 -13.55 3.32 9.49
C LEU A 227 -14.55 2.75 8.48
N ASP A 228 -14.14 1.75 7.68
CA ASP A 228 -14.94 1.16 6.61
C ASP A 228 -15.51 2.22 5.63
N ALA A 229 -14.79 3.34 5.42
CA ALA A 229 -15.20 4.47 4.58
C ALA A 229 -14.81 4.25 3.10
N GLU A 230 -15.34 3.19 2.48
CA GLU A 230 -14.97 2.76 1.12
C GLU A 230 -16.07 3.08 0.07
N MET A 231 -17.08 3.89 0.41
CA MET A 231 -18.22 4.17 -0.47
C MET A 231 -17.89 5.02 -1.71
N ASP A 232 -16.72 5.62 -1.79
CA ASP A 232 -16.17 6.33 -2.95
C ASP A 232 -15.09 5.50 -3.69
N SER A 233 -14.95 4.21 -3.35
CA SER A 233 -14.11 3.27 -4.08
C SER A 233 -14.63 3.02 -5.50
N PRO A 234 -13.76 2.81 -6.52
CA PRO A 234 -14.16 2.47 -7.89
C PRO A 234 -15.13 1.28 -7.96
N VAL A 235 -14.94 0.29 -7.11
CA VAL A 235 -15.79 -0.90 -6.99
C VAL A 235 -17.26 -0.55 -6.74
N VAL A 236 -17.54 0.54 -6.02
CA VAL A 236 -18.93 1.00 -5.79
C VAL A 236 -19.60 1.46 -7.09
N ALA A 237 -18.84 2.14 -7.96
CA ALA A 237 -19.36 2.56 -9.26
C ALA A 237 -19.64 1.35 -10.17
N GLU A 238 -18.78 0.35 -10.15
CA GLU A 238 -18.94 -0.91 -10.90
C GLU A 238 -20.15 -1.70 -10.41
N ILE A 239 -20.35 -1.83 -9.10
CA ILE A 239 -21.53 -2.47 -8.50
C ILE A 239 -22.81 -1.76 -8.97
N ARG A 240 -22.84 -0.43 -8.94
CA ARG A 240 -23.98 0.35 -9.42
C ARG A 240 -24.25 0.14 -10.91
N GLU A 241 -23.20 0.12 -11.72
CA GLU A 241 -23.32 -0.09 -13.16
C GLU A 241 -23.90 -1.48 -13.47
N VAL A 242 -23.40 -2.53 -12.82
CA VAL A 242 -23.88 -3.90 -13.00
C VAL A 242 -25.36 -4.05 -12.61
N LEU A 243 -25.76 -3.46 -11.48
CA LEU A 243 -27.11 -3.63 -10.96
C LEU A 243 -28.13 -2.71 -11.64
N GLU A 244 -27.79 -1.44 -11.93
CA GLU A 244 -28.73 -0.46 -12.48
C GLU A 244 -28.80 -0.50 -14.01
N ARG A 245 -27.70 -0.91 -14.70
CA ARG A 245 -27.63 -1.02 -16.16
C ARG A 245 -27.68 -2.45 -16.66
N GLY A 246 -27.92 -3.41 -15.78
CA GLY A 246 -28.05 -4.82 -16.13
C GLY A 246 -29.27 -5.10 -16.99
N SER A 247 -29.40 -6.34 -17.47
CA SER A 247 -30.51 -6.76 -18.32
C SER A 247 -31.87 -6.82 -17.61
N VAL A 248 -31.86 -6.84 -16.27
CA VAL A 248 -33.05 -6.83 -15.42
C VAL A 248 -33.17 -5.46 -14.76
N PRO A 249 -34.31 -4.75 -14.93
CA PRO A 249 -34.53 -3.47 -14.29
C PRO A 249 -34.47 -3.61 -12.77
N ALA A 250 -33.50 -2.96 -12.14
CA ALA A 250 -33.33 -2.95 -10.68
C ALA A 250 -32.91 -1.56 -10.22
N ARG A 251 -33.38 -1.17 -9.05
CA ARG A 251 -32.96 0.06 -8.37
C ARG A 251 -32.33 -0.28 -7.04
N ILE A 252 -31.15 0.23 -6.79
CA ILE A 252 -30.48 0.09 -5.50
C ILE A 252 -31.19 0.98 -4.48
N THR A 253 -31.64 0.39 -3.38
CA THR A 253 -32.27 1.07 -2.24
C THR A 253 -31.32 1.24 -1.07
N ASP A 254 -30.40 0.30 -0.91
CA ASP A 254 -29.35 0.37 0.09
C ASP A 254 -28.07 -0.29 -0.45
N LEU A 255 -26.89 0.26 -0.10
CA LEU A 255 -25.62 -0.26 -0.55
C LEU A 255 -24.54 0.02 0.48
N HIS A 256 -23.94 -1.03 1.00
CA HIS A 256 -22.81 -0.97 1.90
C HIS A 256 -21.65 -1.79 1.33
N VAL A 257 -20.46 -1.16 1.25
CA VAL A 257 -19.24 -1.79 0.76
C VAL A 257 -18.13 -1.50 1.75
N TRP A 258 -17.41 -2.53 2.16
CA TRP A 258 -16.23 -2.39 3.01
C TRP A 258 -15.17 -3.42 2.63
N ARG A 259 -13.92 -3.12 2.98
CA ARG A 259 -12.77 -3.95 2.64
C ARG A 259 -12.57 -5.06 3.68
N VAL A 260 -12.45 -6.31 3.21
CA VAL A 260 -12.22 -7.51 4.06
C VAL A 260 -10.82 -8.10 3.91
N ALA A 261 -10.11 -7.76 2.84
CA ALA A 261 -8.68 -8.07 2.62
C ALA A 261 -8.06 -7.00 1.71
N ARG A 262 -6.77 -7.10 1.37
CA ARG A 262 -6.04 -6.06 0.60
C ARG A 262 -6.78 -5.57 -0.65
N GLU A 263 -7.34 -6.49 -1.44
CA GLU A 263 -8.05 -6.20 -2.70
C GLU A 263 -9.40 -6.92 -2.72
N LYS A 264 -9.98 -7.20 -1.55
CA LYS A 264 -11.24 -7.92 -1.45
C LYS A 264 -12.24 -7.12 -0.64
N TYR A 265 -13.45 -7.05 -1.17
CA TYR A 265 -14.55 -6.30 -0.59
C TYR A 265 -15.70 -7.23 -0.19
N ALA A 266 -16.41 -6.86 0.85
CA ALA A 266 -17.72 -7.38 1.16
C ALA A 266 -18.77 -6.34 0.76
N VAL A 267 -19.88 -6.83 0.25
CA VAL A 267 -21.00 -6.03 -0.25
C VAL A 267 -22.28 -6.53 0.38
N VAL A 268 -23.05 -5.61 0.94
CA VAL A 268 -24.46 -5.81 1.29
C VAL A 268 -25.25 -4.81 0.46
N VAL A 269 -26.17 -5.31 -0.36
CA VAL A 269 -26.99 -4.47 -1.24
C VAL A 269 -28.43 -4.91 -1.20
N SER A 270 -29.34 -3.94 -1.11
CA SER A 270 -30.77 -4.13 -1.28
C SER A 270 -31.21 -3.51 -2.61
N VAL A 271 -31.95 -4.29 -3.39
CA VAL A 271 -32.47 -3.85 -4.69
C VAL A 271 -33.98 -4.02 -4.74
N THR A 272 -34.66 -3.05 -5.37
CA THR A 272 -36.07 -3.19 -5.73
C THR A 272 -36.18 -3.48 -7.21
N THR A 273 -37.02 -4.47 -7.58
CA THR A 273 -37.22 -4.87 -8.97
C THR A 273 -38.68 -5.27 -9.22
N PRO A 274 -39.25 -4.96 -10.40
CA PRO A 274 -40.52 -5.51 -10.85
C PRO A 274 -40.41 -6.94 -11.41
N SER A 275 -39.17 -7.44 -11.59
CA SER A 275 -38.89 -8.75 -12.17
C SER A 275 -39.13 -9.87 -11.14
N SER A 276 -39.34 -11.09 -11.66
CA SER A 276 -39.40 -12.31 -10.86
C SER A 276 -38.05 -12.85 -10.45
N GLU A 277 -36.95 -12.24 -10.90
CA GLU A 277 -35.60 -12.65 -10.57
C GLU A 277 -35.35 -12.57 -9.06
N ASN A 278 -34.49 -13.47 -8.58
CA ASN A 278 -34.20 -13.62 -7.17
C ASN A 278 -32.81 -13.06 -6.82
N SER A 279 -32.47 -13.08 -5.53
CA SER A 279 -31.17 -12.62 -5.02
C SER A 279 -29.97 -13.34 -5.66
N GLU A 280 -30.15 -14.63 -6.03
CA GLU A 280 -29.09 -15.42 -6.66
C GLU A 280 -28.72 -14.89 -8.07
N TYR A 281 -29.68 -14.39 -8.83
CA TYR A 281 -29.43 -13.76 -10.14
C TYR A 281 -28.50 -12.55 -9.98
N PHE A 282 -28.85 -11.61 -9.10
CA PHE A 282 -28.04 -10.41 -8.86
C PHE A 282 -26.68 -10.73 -8.23
N ARG A 283 -26.65 -11.71 -7.34
CA ARG A 283 -25.39 -12.20 -6.74
C ARG A 283 -24.44 -12.74 -7.80
N ARG A 284 -24.93 -13.55 -8.75
CA ARG A 284 -24.10 -14.07 -9.86
C ARG A 284 -23.60 -12.96 -10.77
N ALA A 285 -24.40 -11.94 -11.03
CA ALA A 285 -24.01 -10.81 -11.84
C ALA A 285 -22.84 -10.03 -11.19
N LEU A 286 -22.83 -9.91 -9.86
CA LEU A 286 -21.77 -9.25 -9.12
C LEU A 286 -20.51 -10.14 -8.94
N LEU A 287 -20.64 -11.45 -8.80
CA LEU A 287 -19.53 -12.37 -8.62
C LEU A 287 -18.59 -12.52 -9.82
N ILE A 288 -18.90 -11.89 -10.95
CA ILE A 288 -17.98 -11.77 -12.10
C ILE A 288 -16.77 -10.89 -11.71
N HIS A 289 -16.95 -9.98 -10.75
CA HIS A 289 -15.90 -9.13 -10.22
C HIS A 289 -15.11 -9.89 -9.13
N GLU A 290 -13.88 -10.29 -9.45
CA GLU A 290 -13.04 -11.12 -8.57
C GLU A 290 -12.70 -10.45 -7.23
N GLU A 291 -12.77 -9.13 -7.15
CA GLU A 291 -12.58 -8.35 -5.93
C GLU A 291 -13.72 -8.48 -4.91
N LEU A 292 -14.88 -8.97 -5.30
CA LEU A 292 -16.02 -9.18 -4.41
C LEU A 292 -15.95 -10.55 -3.73
N ALA A 293 -15.38 -10.60 -2.52
CA ALA A 293 -15.22 -11.85 -1.77
C ALA A 293 -16.51 -12.28 -1.05
N HIS A 294 -17.36 -11.33 -0.68
CA HIS A 294 -18.62 -11.57 0.02
C HIS A 294 -19.69 -10.70 -0.57
N VAL A 295 -20.78 -11.31 -1.04
CA VAL A 295 -21.89 -10.59 -1.66
C VAL A 295 -23.21 -11.08 -1.06
N THR A 296 -23.89 -10.18 -0.37
CA THR A 296 -25.26 -10.39 0.14
C THR A 296 -26.20 -9.48 -0.62
N VAL A 297 -27.21 -10.06 -1.26
CA VAL A 297 -28.22 -9.32 -2.01
C VAL A 297 -29.59 -9.60 -1.39
N ASP A 298 -30.26 -8.55 -0.98
CA ASP A 298 -31.68 -8.57 -0.63
C ASP A 298 -32.51 -8.01 -1.79
N VAL A 299 -33.63 -8.67 -2.09
CA VAL A 299 -34.48 -8.31 -3.24
C VAL A 299 -35.91 -8.06 -2.79
N GLU A 300 -36.32 -6.80 -2.89
CA GLU A 300 -37.69 -6.38 -2.65
C GLU A 300 -38.45 -6.30 -3.97
N ARG A 301 -39.56 -6.96 -4.05
CA ARG A 301 -40.45 -6.92 -5.25
C ARG A 301 -41.44 -5.80 -5.12
N VAL A 302 -41.35 -4.86 -6.06
CA VAL A 302 -42.43 -3.86 -6.23
C VAL A 302 -43.43 -4.39 -7.24
N PRO A 303 -44.75 -4.45 -6.94
CA PRO A 303 -45.74 -4.79 -7.91
C PRO A 303 -45.58 -3.83 -9.11
N GLY A 304 -45.33 -4.38 -10.32
CA GLY A 304 -45.27 -3.57 -11.51
C GLY A 304 -46.58 -2.77 -11.66
N GLU A 305 -46.49 -1.47 -11.92
CA GLU A 305 -47.64 -0.67 -12.31
C GLU A 305 -48.29 -1.38 -13.47
N SER A 306 -49.41 -2.03 -13.22
CA SER A 306 -50.28 -2.53 -14.27
C SER A 306 -50.76 -1.29 -15.02
N HIS A 307 -50.18 -1.04 -16.21
CA HIS A 307 -50.78 -0.15 -17.19
C HIS A 307 -52.19 -0.62 -17.45
N THR A 308 -53.13 -0.13 -16.68
CA THR A 308 -54.53 -0.19 -17.03
C THR A 308 -54.70 0.71 -18.26
N ALA A 309 -54.61 0.09 -19.44
CA ALA A 309 -55.03 0.72 -20.67
C ALA A 309 -56.50 1.08 -20.50
N LEU A 310 -56.76 2.35 -20.32
CA LEU A 310 -58.11 2.91 -20.50
C LEU A 310 -58.44 2.77 -21.95
N SER A 311 -59.32 1.81 -22.23
CA SER A 311 -60.05 1.67 -23.48
C SER A 311 -61.12 2.79 -23.61
#